data_2475d848da4d0f0dd337a770c84d8fc4
#
_entry.id   2475d848da4d0f0dd337a770c84d8fc4
#
_cell.length_a   1.000
_cell.length_b   1.000
_cell.length_c   1.000
_cell.angle_alpha   90.00
_cell.angle_beta   90.00
_cell.angle_gamma   90.00
#
_symmetry.space_group_name_H-M   'P 1'
#
loop_
_entity.id
_entity.type
_entity.pdbx_description
1 polymer ?
#
loop_
_entity_poly.entity_id
_entity_poly.type
_entity_poly.pdbx_seq_one_letter_code
_entity_poly.pdbx_strand_id
1 'polypeptide(L)'
;MITVDGLTVEFGGTTLFKDISFQINEKDRIALMGKNGAGKSTLLKIMAGVRQATRGTVSAPKDCVIAYLPQHLMTEDGRTVFEETCQAFAHLHEIQAEIDRINTELTTRTDYESDDYMQLIEKVSTLSENFYAI
;
A
#
# COMPACT_ATOMS: atom_id res chain seq x y z
N MET A 1 0.18 -14.35 3.30
CA MET A 1 1.57 -14.78 3.60
C MET A 1 2.53 -13.82 2.93
N ILE A 2 3.47 -13.23 3.68
CA ILE A 2 4.54 -12.36 3.14
C ILE A 2 5.83 -13.18 3.13
N THR A 3 6.56 -13.12 2.02
CA THR A 3 7.83 -13.86 1.86
C THR A 3 8.97 -12.87 1.67
N VAL A 4 10.00 -13.01 2.47
CA VAL A 4 11.29 -12.30 2.33
C VAL A 4 12.30 -13.30 1.83
N ASP A 5 13.00 -13.00 0.75
CA ASP A 5 13.93 -13.91 0.09
C ASP A 5 15.25 -13.22 -0.24
N GLY A 6 16.35 -13.77 0.29
CA GLY A 6 17.73 -13.36 0.01
C GLY A 6 18.03 -11.89 0.33
N LEU A 7 17.36 -11.29 1.31
CA LEU A 7 17.45 -9.87 1.57
C LEU A 7 18.84 -9.49 2.09
N THR A 8 19.47 -8.55 1.38
CA THR A 8 20.81 -8.06 1.71
C THR A 8 20.81 -6.54 1.67
N VAL A 9 21.41 -5.92 2.67
CA VAL A 9 21.57 -4.48 2.76
C VAL A 9 23.03 -4.12 3.06
N GLU A 10 23.56 -3.27 2.18
CA GLU A 10 24.93 -2.74 2.28
C GLU A 10 24.90 -1.21 2.27
N PHE A 11 25.76 -0.58 3.07
CA PHE A 11 25.96 0.84 3.13
C PHE A 11 27.45 1.17 3.05
N GLY A 12 27.86 1.91 2.03
CA GLY A 12 29.25 2.41 1.91
C GLY A 12 30.30 1.30 2.05
N GLY A 13 30.03 0.12 1.49
CA GLY A 13 30.94 -1.05 1.61
C GLY A 13 30.80 -1.85 2.91
N THR A 14 29.90 -1.45 3.81
CA THR A 14 29.62 -2.21 5.04
C THR A 14 28.29 -2.95 4.90
N THR A 15 28.33 -4.27 5.12
CA THR A 15 27.14 -5.10 5.12
C THR A 15 26.40 -4.95 6.44
N LEU A 16 25.16 -4.49 6.41
CA LEU A 16 24.32 -4.40 7.60
C LEU A 16 23.71 -5.76 7.97
N PHE A 17 23.15 -6.46 6.97
CA PHE A 17 22.73 -7.85 7.03
C PHE A 17 22.77 -8.46 5.63
N LYS A 18 22.89 -9.77 5.56
CA LYS A 18 23.09 -10.49 4.31
C LYS A 18 22.25 -11.76 4.27
N ASP A 19 21.63 -12.01 3.12
CA ASP A 19 20.95 -13.25 2.75
C ASP A 19 19.91 -13.71 3.79
N ILE A 20 19.06 -12.76 4.20
CA ILE A 20 17.98 -13.04 5.15
C ILE A 20 16.76 -13.52 4.38
N SER A 21 16.26 -14.69 4.74
CA SER A 21 15.05 -15.28 4.18
C SER A 21 14.13 -15.78 5.30
N PHE A 22 12.85 -15.40 5.24
CA PHE A 22 11.82 -15.87 6.16
C PHE A 22 10.43 -15.62 5.58
N GLN A 23 9.43 -16.22 6.22
CA GLN A 23 8.03 -16.06 5.85
C GLN A 23 7.21 -15.59 7.05
N ILE A 24 6.21 -14.77 6.78
CA ILE A 24 5.22 -14.33 7.74
C ILE A 24 3.86 -14.85 7.28
N ASN A 25 3.24 -15.68 8.11
CA ASN A 25 1.91 -16.22 7.84
C ASN A 25 0.81 -15.34 8.45
N GLU A 26 -0.42 -15.63 8.09
CA GLU A 26 -1.58 -15.00 8.71
C GLU A 26 -1.57 -15.29 10.22
N LYS A 27 -1.88 -14.26 11.01
CA LYS A 27 -1.90 -14.31 12.48
C LYS A 27 -0.56 -14.46 13.18
N ASP A 28 0.57 -14.52 12.46
CA ASP A 28 1.89 -14.51 13.09
C ASP A 28 2.12 -13.19 13.85
N ARG A 29 2.76 -13.32 14.99
CA ARG A 29 3.25 -12.20 15.81
C ARG A 29 4.74 -12.36 15.99
N ILE A 30 5.52 -11.57 15.27
CA ILE A 30 6.98 -11.70 15.19
C ILE A 30 7.63 -10.52 15.90
N ALA A 31 8.58 -10.80 16.79
CA ALA A 31 9.44 -9.80 17.40
C ALA A 31 10.81 -9.79 16.73
N LEU A 32 11.24 -8.61 16.25
CA LEU A 32 12.56 -8.41 15.70
C LEU A 32 13.50 -7.85 16.77
N MET A 33 14.45 -8.67 17.22
CA MET A 33 15.40 -8.32 18.28
C MET A 33 16.82 -8.21 17.75
N GLY A 34 17.62 -7.38 18.37
CA GLY A 34 19.03 -7.19 18.04
C GLY A 34 19.61 -5.93 18.65
N LYS A 35 20.92 -5.78 18.60
CA LYS A 35 21.63 -4.60 19.07
C LYS A 35 21.21 -3.33 18.28
N ASN A 36 21.42 -2.16 18.86
CA ASN A 36 21.26 -0.90 18.13
C ASN A 36 22.24 -0.87 16.95
N GLY A 37 21.73 -0.43 15.79
CA GLY A 37 22.50 -0.44 14.55
C GLY A 37 22.52 -1.77 13.79
N ALA A 38 21.88 -2.84 14.30
CA ALA A 38 21.82 -4.14 13.61
C ALA A 38 20.92 -4.16 12.35
N GLY A 39 20.22 -3.07 12.05
CA GLY A 39 19.39 -2.97 10.85
C GLY A 39 17.90 -3.27 11.05
N LYS A 40 17.41 -3.38 12.28
CA LYS A 40 15.99 -3.67 12.59
C LYS A 40 15.04 -2.71 11.89
N SER A 41 15.22 -1.41 12.10
CA SER A 41 14.39 -0.37 11.46
C SER A 41 14.54 -0.36 9.94
N THR A 42 15.72 -0.70 9.43
CA THR A 42 15.98 -0.81 8.00
C THR A 42 15.19 -1.97 7.39
N LEU A 43 15.19 -3.12 8.05
CA LEU A 43 14.40 -4.29 7.61
C LEU A 43 12.90 -3.95 7.56
N LEU A 44 12.36 -3.32 8.62
CA LEU A 44 10.95 -2.92 8.67
C LEU A 44 10.60 -1.92 7.55
N LYS A 45 11.48 -0.95 7.27
CA LYS A 45 11.29 0.01 6.17
C LYS A 45 11.28 -0.66 4.80
N ILE A 46 12.10 -1.70 4.61
CA ILE A 46 12.14 -2.46 3.35
C ILE A 46 10.87 -3.29 3.21
N MET A 47 10.42 -3.97 4.26
CA MET A 47 9.17 -4.73 4.25
C MET A 47 7.96 -3.84 3.97
N ALA A 48 7.98 -2.61 4.47
CA ALA A 48 6.93 -1.61 4.22
C ALA A 48 7.03 -0.91 2.84
N GLY A 49 8.03 -1.24 2.03
CA GLY A 49 8.24 -0.59 0.73
C GLY A 49 8.78 0.85 0.80
N VAL A 50 9.09 1.36 2.00
CA VAL A 50 9.62 2.72 2.22
C VAL A 50 11.08 2.82 1.76
N ARG A 51 11.79 1.70 1.72
CA ARG A 51 13.19 1.62 1.30
C ARG A 51 13.42 0.38 0.44
N GLN A 52 14.35 0.47 -0.49
CA GLN A 52 14.80 -0.68 -1.27
C GLN A 52 15.99 -1.38 -0.59
N ALA A 53 16.04 -2.71 -0.74
CA ALA A 53 17.21 -3.49 -0.38
C ALA A 53 18.29 -3.41 -1.45
N THR A 54 19.54 -3.74 -1.10
CA THR A 54 20.63 -3.88 -2.08
C THR A 54 20.41 -5.11 -2.96
N ARG A 55 19.94 -6.22 -2.36
CA ARG A 55 19.56 -7.45 -3.06
C ARG A 55 18.42 -8.13 -2.32
N GLY A 56 17.78 -9.07 -3.00
CA GLY A 56 16.65 -9.83 -2.48
C GLY A 56 15.31 -9.14 -2.71
N THR A 57 14.24 -9.84 -2.37
CA THR A 57 12.87 -9.41 -2.62
C THR A 57 11.97 -9.61 -1.42
N VAL A 58 10.96 -8.76 -1.32
CA VAL A 58 9.82 -8.93 -0.41
C VAL A 58 8.58 -9.09 -1.28
N SER A 59 7.92 -10.22 -1.14
CA SER A 59 6.71 -10.54 -1.89
C SER A 59 5.52 -10.62 -0.95
N ALA A 60 4.45 -9.92 -1.29
CA ALA A 60 3.18 -9.95 -0.58
C ALA A 60 2.03 -10.14 -1.59
N PRO A 61 0.91 -10.76 -1.19
CA PRO A 61 -0.29 -10.80 -2.03
C PRO A 61 -0.78 -9.39 -2.38
N LYS A 62 -1.44 -9.25 -3.53
CA LYS A 62 -1.95 -7.94 -3.99
C LYS A 62 -2.93 -7.30 -3.01
N ASP A 63 -3.69 -8.13 -2.31
CA ASP A 63 -4.72 -7.68 -1.36
C ASP A 63 -4.15 -7.44 0.06
N CYS A 64 -2.82 -7.61 0.24
CA CYS A 64 -2.19 -7.45 1.54
C CYS A 64 -1.89 -5.96 1.80
N VAL A 65 -2.58 -5.39 2.75
CA VAL A 65 -2.30 -4.03 3.23
C VAL A 65 -1.15 -4.08 4.23
N ILE A 66 -0.07 -3.38 3.92
CA ILE A 66 1.11 -3.27 4.80
C ILE A 66 1.16 -1.84 5.34
N ALA A 67 1.07 -1.70 6.65
CA ALA A 67 1.22 -0.42 7.33
C ALA A 67 2.53 -0.39 8.15
N TYR A 68 3.18 0.75 8.18
CA TYR A 68 4.42 0.98 8.91
C TYR A 68 4.25 2.11 9.92
N LEU A 69 4.48 1.80 11.19
CA LEU A 69 4.52 2.82 12.24
C LEU A 69 5.98 3.24 12.45
N PRO A 70 6.36 4.46 12.08
CA PRO A 70 7.74 4.93 12.25
C PRO A 70 8.08 5.14 13.73
N GLN A 71 9.36 5.04 14.06
CA GLN A 71 9.87 5.25 15.43
C GLN A 71 9.64 6.70 15.91
N HIS A 72 9.69 7.66 15.01
CA HIS A 72 9.34 9.04 15.27
C HIS A 72 8.09 9.37 14.47
N LEU A 73 7.00 9.64 15.16
CA LEU A 73 5.78 10.15 14.56
C LEU A 73 6.05 11.59 14.12
N MET A 74 6.05 11.82 12.82
CA MET A 74 5.95 13.17 12.29
C MET A 74 4.44 13.49 12.26
N THR A 75 3.97 14.21 13.27
CA THR A 75 2.63 14.77 13.27
C THR A 75 2.65 16.01 12.36
N GLU A 76 1.91 15.99 11.29
CA GLU A 76 1.58 17.21 10.55
C GLU A 76 0.48 17.91 11.35
N ASP A 77 0.85 18.97 12.05
CA ASP A 77 -0.10 19.83 12.73
C ASP A 77 -0.91 20.63 11.69
N GLY A 78 -2.24 20.54 11.72
CA GLY A 78 -3.10 21.31 10.83
C GLY A 78 -4.37 20.62 10.38
N ARG A 79 -4.54 19.34 10.69
CA ARG A 79 -5.76 18.58 10.41
C ARG A 79 -6.46 18.20 11.70
N THR A 80 -7.77 18.10 11.64
CA THR A 80 -8.54 17.50 12.75
C THR A 80 -8.28 16.00 12.85
N VAL A 81 -8.52 15.40 14.01
CA VAL A 81 -8.41 13.95 14.21
C VAL A 81 -9.28 13.18 13.19
N PHE A 82 -10.45 13.71 12.86
CA PHE A 82 -11.33 13.11 11.86
C PHE A 82 -10.70 13.13 10.45
N GLU A 83 -10.19 14.28 10.02
CA GLU A 83 -9.53 14.41 8.71
C GLU A 83 -8.30 13.51 8.60
N GLU A 84 -7.50 13.41 9.66
CA GLU A 84 -6.34 12.52 9.67
C GLU A 84 -6.75 11.05 9.62
N THR A 85 -7.81 10.66 10.33
CA THR A 85 -8.34 9.30 10.27
C THR A 85 -8.89 8.97 8.88
N CYS A 86 -9.55 9.91 8.22
CA CYS A 86 -10.07 9.74 6.86
C CYS A 86 -8.96 9.52 5.81
N GLN A 87 -7.72 9.89 6.08
CA GLN A 87 -6.58 9.61 5.20
C GLN A 87 -6.37 8.09 4.98
N ALA A 88 -6.68 7.26 5.97
CA ALA A 88 -6.61 5.81 5.83
C ALA A 88 -7.56 5.27 4.74
N PHE A 89 -8.59 6.04 4.39
CA PHE A 89 -9.59 5.71 3.38
C PHE A 89 -9.47 6.58 2.11
N ALA A 90 -8.32 7.21 1.90
CA ALA A 90 -8.12 8.12 0.75
C ALA A 90 -8.46 7.44 -0.59
N HIS A 91 -8.09 6.17 -0.76
CA HIS A 91 -8.38 5.42 -1.98
C HIS A 91 -9.89 5.20 -2.20
N LEU A 92 -10.69 5.07 -1.13
CA LEU A 92 -12.15 4.99 -1.24
C LEU A 92 -12.75 6.32 -1.71
N HIS A 93 -12.22 7.44 -1.21
CA HIS A 93 -12.62 8.76 -1.68
C HIS A 93 -12.27 8.97 -3.15
N GLU A 94 -11.11 8.46 -3.60
CA GLU A 94 -10.73 8.50 -5.01
C GLU A 94 -11.67 7.67 -5.90
N ILE A 95 -12.02 6.45 -5.47
CA ILE A 95 -12.98 5.60 -6.17
C ILE A 95 -14.35 6.29 -6.24
N GLN A 96 -14.85 6.84 -5.14
CA GLN A 96 -16.12 7.55 -5.10
C GLN A 96 -16.10 8.75 -6.03
N ALA A 97 -15.06 9.56 -5.99
CA ALA A 97 -14.92 10.71 -6.88
C ALA A 97 -14.90 10.32 -8.38
N GLU A 98 -14.26 9.21 -8.71
CA GLU A 98 -14.24 8.69 -10.07
C GLU A 98 -15.61 8.16 -10.51
N ILE A 99 -16.34 7.48 -9.64
CA ILE A 99 -17.73 7.06 -9.87
C ILE A 99 -18.61 8.28 -10.15
N ASP A 100 -18.53 9.32 -9.31
CA ASP A 100 -19.31 10.54 -9.46
C ASP A 100 -18.98 11.29 -10.76
N ARG A 101 -17.70 11.33 -11.12
CA ARG A 101 -17.25 11.93 -12.38
C ARG A 101 -17.84 11.20 -13.58
N ILE A 102 -17.75 9.86 -13.61
CA ILE A 102 -18.25 9.07 -14.73
C ILE A 102 -19.78 9.15 -14.79
N ASN A 103 -20.49 9.12 -13.66
CA ASN A 103 -21.93 9.29 -13.63
C ASN A 103 -22.36 10.66 -14.19
N THR A 104 -21.62 11.72 -13.87
CA THR A 104 -21.87 13.05 -14.43
C THR A 104 -21.63 13.05 -15.95
N GLU A 105 -20.57 12.42 -16.42
CA GLU A 105 -20.26 12.28 -17.83
C GLU A 105 -21.36 11.50 -18.58
N LEU A 106 -21.82 10.38 -18.03
CA LEU A 106 -22.90 9.57 -18.59
C LEU A 106 -24.22 10.35 -18.71
N THR A 107 -24.52 11.25 -17.77
CA THR A 107 -25.74 12.07 -17.83
C THR A 107 -25.69 13.18 -18.90
N THR A 108 -24.50 13.60 -19.28
CA THR A 108 -24.31 14.65 -20.29
C THR A 108 -24.13 14.12 -21.71
N ARG A 109 -23.78 12.86 -21.86
CA ARG A 109 -23.58 12.21 -23.17
C ARG A 109 -24.90 11.73 -23.75
N THR A 110 -24.99 11.76 -25.07
CA THR A 110 -26.17 11.32 -25.86
C THR A 110 -25.84 10.17 -26.80
N ASP A 111 -24.58 9.74 -26.86
CA ASP A 111 -24.05 8.70 -27.76
C ASP A 111 -24.16 7.29 -27.14
N TYR A 112 -25.34 6.91 -26.74
CA TYR A 112 -25.65 5.70 -25.95
C TYR A 112 -25.24 4.38 -26.62
N GLU A 113 -25.00 4.37 -27.92
CA GLU A 113 -24.59 3.17 -28.69
C GLU A 113 -23.09 3.15 -28.98
N SER A 114 -22.31 4.12 -28.50
CA SER A 114 -20.87 4.14 -28.70
C SER A 114 -20.15 3.15 -27.79
N ASP A 115 -19.07 2.55 -28.29
CA ASP A 115 -18.23 1.66 -27.51
C ASP A 115 -17.66 2.37 -26.27
N ASP A 116 -17.31 3.65 -26.37
CA ASP A 116 -16.81 4.46 -25.26
C ASP A 116 -17.87 4.62 -24.15
N TYR A 117 -19.15 4.82 -24.51
CA TYR A 117 -20.24 4.91 -23.55
C TYR A 117 -20.43 3.59 -22.79
N MET A 118 -20.38 2.47 -23.48
CA MET A 118 -20.46 1.13 -22.89
C MET A 118 -19.29 0.85 -21.94
N GLN A 119 -18.07 1.24 -22.31
CA GLN A 119 -16.89 1.12 -21.46
C GLN A 119 -17.00 1.93 -20.15
N LEU A 120 -17.59 3.13 -20.22
CA LEU A 120 -17.84 3.94 -19.03
C LEU A 120 -18.84 3.27 -18.07
N ILE A 121 -19.90 2.65 -18.60
CA ILE A 121 -20.87 1.90 -17.80
C ILE A 121 -20.18 0.71 -17.11
N GLU A 122 -19.39 -0.07 -17.84
CA GLU A 122 -18.65 -1.22 -17.29
C GLU A 122 -17.66 -0.76 -16.21
N LYS A 123 -16.97 0.35 -16.44
CA LYS A 123 -16.04 0.93 -15.49
C LYS A 123 -16.73 1.36 -14.19
N VAL A 124 -17.88 2.03 -14.26
CA VAL A 124 -18.68 2.42 -13.07
C VAL A 124 -19.15 1.19 -12.31
N SER A 125 -19.60 0.16 -13.01
CA SER A 125 -20.03 -1.09 -12.38
C SER A 125 -18.89 -1.73 -11.60
N THR A 126 -17.73 -1.88 -12.23
CA THR A 126 -16.53 -2.45 -11.59
C THR A 126 -16.05 -1.63 -10.40
N LEU A 127 -16.03 -0.29 -10.53
CA LEU A 127 -15.63 0.60 -9.43
C LEU A 127 -16.62 0.52 -8.26
N SER A 128 -17.91 0.43 -8.55
CA SER A 128 -18.95 0.29 -7.52
C SER A 128 -18.85 -1.05 -6.79
N GLU A 129 -18.63 -2.14 -7.50
CA GLU A 129 -18.37 -3.45 -6.90
C GLU A 129 -17.15 -3.40 -5.97
N ASN A 130 -16.04 -2.82 -6.41
CA ASN A 130 -14.84 -2.65 -5.60
C ASN A 130 -15.08 -1.78 -4.37
N PHE A 131 -15.85 -0.70 -4.49
CA PHE A 131 -16.19 0.19 -3.38
C PHE A 131 -17.01 -0.51 -2.28
N TYR A 132 -17.94 -1.39 -2.64
CA TYR A 132 -18.77 -2.14 -1.68
C TYR A 132 -18.15 -3.46 -1.22
N ALA A 133 -17.05 -3.91 -1.80
CA ALA A 133 -16.35 -5.13 -1.39
C ALA A 133 -15.37 -4.92 -0.21
N ILE A 134 -15.16 -3.67 0.20
CA ILE A 134 -14.30 -3.24 1.31
C ILE A 134 -15.19 -3.05 2.54
#